data_126e845dcb61d13d00cb211302ad7a00
#
_entry.id   126e845dcb61d13d00cb211302ad7a00
#
_cell.length_a   1.000
_cell.length_b   1.000
_cell.length_c   1.000
_cell.angle_alpha   90.00
_cell.angle_beta   90.00
_cell.angle_gamma   90.00
#
_symmetry.space_group_name_H-M   'P 1'
#
loop_
_entity.id
_entity.type
_entity.pdbx_description
1 polymer ?
#
loop_
_entity_poly.entity_id
_entity_poly.type
_entity_poly.pdbx_seq_one_letter_code
_entity_poly.pdbx_strand_id
1 'polypeptide(L)'
;MDDSDSLRNDVTAFEPDPRMQHQSLPNRSQLINSFVLTSSTPPSVQIHFETAKNLYLYAWFVYRFHMVAEQYVFSTLELALRERLIEIGLVSSDRLPGLSGMLKLARSKDLISNERLVHRNDWTIRMAQKRYKNEEMRRMIEDGIFQLAIDESLAVPTAEESSFDWINHFIQHVPVQRNSHAHGTTSLYPNVLWTFEIVAELINQLFSAHKE
;
A
#
# COMPACT_ATOMS: atom_id res chain seq x y z
N MET A 1 6.30 -28.55 -1.57
CA MET A 1 6.81 -27.27 -1.08
C MET A 1 7.71 -26.78 -2.19
N ASP A 2 7.51 -25.57 -2.71
CA ASP A 2 8.40 -25.03 -3.72
C ASP A 2 9.76 -24.76 -3.06
N ASP A 3 10.87 -25.22 -3.65
CA ASP A 3 12.23 -25.05 -3.10
C ASP A 3 12.56 -23.57 -2.84
N SER A 4 11.93 -22.65 -3.55
CA SER A 4 12.13 -21.21 -3.37
C SER A 4 11.64 -20.67 -2.00
N ASP A 5 10.79 -21.41 -1.28
CA ASP A 5 10.31 -21.06 0.06
C ASP A 5 11.06 -21.79 1.19
N SER A 6 12.06 -22.59 0.87
CA SER A 6 12.90 -23.27 1.85
C SER A 6 13.84 -22.29 2.56
N LEU A 7 14.30 -22.67 3.76
CA LEU A 7 15.30 -21.90 4.49
C LEU A 7 16.56 -21.72 3.63
N ARG A 8 16.97 -20.47 3.43
CA ARG A 8 18.21 -20.13 2.72
C ARG A 8 19.43 -20.60 3.53
N ASN A 9 20.46 -21.07 2.84
CA ASN A 9 21.75 -21.36 3.43
C ASN A 9 22.72 -20.16 3.22
N ASP A 10 23.91 -20.26 3.75
CA ASP A 10 24.95 -19.22 3.67
C ASP A 10 25.37 -18.87 2.24
N VAL A 11 25.28 -19.82 1.29
CA VAL A 11 25.59 -19.59 -0.13
C VAL A 11 24.44 -18.88 -0.84
N THR A 12 23.19 -19.27 -0.57
CA THR A 12 22.01 -18.77 -1.27
C THR A 12 21.32 -17.57 -0.59
N ALA A 13 21.80 -17.18 0.60
CA ALA A 13 21.17 -16.14 1.42
C ALA A 13 21.00 -14.80 0.69
N PHE A 14 21.93 -14.46 -0.21
CA PHE A 14 21.96 -13.22 -0.97
C PHE A 14 21.69 -13.42 -2.47
N GLU A 15 21.24 -14.60 -2.88
CA GLU A 15 20.79 -14.81 -4.24
C GLU A 15 19.36 -14.30 -4.43
N PRO A 16 19.06 -13.64 -5.56
CA PRO A 16 17.71 -13.21 -5.86
C PRO A 16 16.72 -14.39 -5.85
N ASP A 17 15.53 -14.16 -5.31
CA ASP A 17 14.45 -15.15 -5.41
C ASP A 17 14.11 -15.39 -6.90
N PRO A 18 13.96 -16.64 -7.35
CA PRO A 18 13.66 -16.94 -8.76
C PRO A 18 12.43 -16.20 -9.30
N ARG A 19 11.44 -15.91 -8.47
CA ARG A 19 10.23 -15.14 -8.82
C ARG A 19 10.51 -13.65 -9.09
N MET A 20 11.70 -13.15 -8.72
CA MET A 20 12.12 -11.75 -8.87
C MET A 20 13.02 -11.51 -10.09
N GLN A 21 13.36 -12.55 -10.87
CA GLN A 21 14.32 -12.46 -11.97
C GLN A 21 13.97 -11.45 -13.08
N HIS A 22 12.69 -11.09 -13.22
CA HIS A 22 12.22 -10.11 -14.22
C HIS A 22 12.20 -8.67 -13.68
N GLN A 23 12.65 -8.43 -12.46
CA GLN A 23 12.70 -7.11 -11.85
C GLN A 23 14.14 -6.66 -11.66
N SER A 24 14.35 -5.40 -11.31
CA SER A 24 15.65 -4.81 -11.04
C SER A 24 15.67 -4.27 -9.62
N LEU A 25 16.64 -4.69 -8.81
CA LEU A 25 16.80 -4.17 -7.45
C LEU A 25 17.00 -2.64 -7.40
N PRO A 26 17.81 -2.03 -8.31
CA PRO A 26 17.91 -0.57 -8.40
C PRO A 26 16.57 0.12 -8.67
N ASN A 27 15.75 -0.40 -9.60
CA ASN A 27 14.43 0.17 -9.88
C ASN A 27 13.50 0.03 -8.68
N ARG A 28 13.53 -1.09 -7.98
CA ARG A 28 12.75 -1.31 -6.75
C ARG A 28 13.16 -0.31 -5.66
N SER A 29 14.47 -0.11 -5.50
CA SER A 29 15.01 0.87 -4.55
C SER A 29 14.55 2.29 -4.89
N GLN A 30 14.60 2.67 -6.16
CA GLN A 30 14.12 3.98 -6.60
C GLN A 30 12.63 4.17 -6.31
N LEU A 31 11.80 3.18 -6.64
CA LEU A 31 10.36 3.22 -6.42
C LEU A 31 10.01 3.34 -4.94
N ILE A 32 10.59 2.49 -4.08
CA ILE A 32 10.24 2.52 -2.66
C ILE A 32 10.76 3.78 -1.96
N ASN A 33 11.87 4.34 -2.43
CA ASN A 33 12.45 5.58 -1.91
C ASN A 33 11.64 6.83 -2.30
N SER A 34 10.76 6.75 -3.31
CA SER A 34 9.87 7.87 -3.64
C SER A 34 8.79 8.12 -2.59
N PHE A 35 8.46 7.10 -1.77
CA PHE A 35 7.52 7.29 -0.67
C PHE A 35 8.23 7.87 0.55
N VAL A 36 8.00 9.16 0.78
CA VAL A 36 8.68 9.94 1.82
C VAL A 36 7.67 10.45 2.84
N LEU A 37 8.00 10.31 4.11
CA LEU A 37 7.26 10.95 5.20
C LEU A 37 7.78 12.37 5.44
N THR A 38 6.87 13.28 5.81
CA THR A 38 7.23 14.66 6.13
C THR A 38 8.09 14.75 7.38
N SER A 39 8.89 15.80 7.50
CA SER A 39 9.77 16.04 8.66
C SER A 39 8.99 16.25 9.97
N SER A 40 7.70 16.58 9.89
CA SER A 40 6.80 16.70 11.05
C SER A 40 6.32 15.35 11.60
N THR A 41 6.54 14.25 10.86
CA THR A 41 6.21 12.91 11.35
C THR A 41 7.14 12.51 12.50
N PRO A 42 6.63 11.94 13.61
CA PRO A 42 7.46 11.51 14.73
C PRO A 42 8.57 10.52 14.33
N PRO A 43 9.77 10.61 14.95
CA PRO A 43 10.88 9.73 14.63
C PRO A 43 10.57 8.24 14.76
N SER A 44 9.74 7.86 15.75
CA SER A 44 9.24 6.49 15.94
C SER A 44 8.54 5.96 14.68
N VAL A 45 7.63 6.75 14.11
CA VAL A 45 6.88 6.41 12.90
C VAL A 45 7.80 6.37 11.67
N GLN A 46 8.74 7.34 11.54
CA GLN A 46 9.72 7.35 10.46
C GLN A 46 10.57 6.08 10.46
N ILE A 47 11.12 5.68 11.63
CA ILE A 47 11.93 4.47 11.77
C ILE A 47 11.14 3.22 11.38
N HIS A 48 9.88 3.13 11.80
CA HIS A 48 9.00 2.02 11.43
C HIS A 48 8.75 1.98 9.92
N PHE A 49 8.49 3.13 9.29
CA PHE A 49 8.26 3.20 7.85
C PHE A 49 9.51 2.79 7.05
N GLU A 50 10.70 3.28 7.43
CA GLU A 50 11.97 2.89 6.80
C GLU A 50 12.26 1.39 7.01
N THR A 51 11.90 0.81 8.16
CA THR A 51 11.99 -0.63 8.37
C THR A 51 11.11 -1.41 7.40
N ALA A 52 9.87 -0.96 7.18
CA ALA A 52 8.97 -1.56 6.20
C ALA A 52 9.55 -1.48 4.77
N LYS A 53 10.13 -0.34 4.38
CA LYS A 53 10.81 -0.17 3.09
C LYS A 53 11.98 -1.14 2.93
N ASN A 54 12.78 -1.33 3.96
CA ASN A 54 13.86 -2.31 3.95
C ASN A 54 13.32 -3.75 3.77
N LEU A 55 12.25 -4.12 4.46
CA LEU A 55 11.61 -5.44 4.27
C LEU A 55 11.14 -5.63 2.81
N TYR A 56 10.59 -4.58 2.17
CA TYR A 56 10.25 -4.62 0.76
C TYR A 56 11.48 -4.83 -0.15
N LEU A 57 12.61 -4.20 0.16
CA LEU A 57 13.85 -4.42 -0.59
C LEU A 57 14.38 -5.85 -0.38
N TYR A 58 14.35 -6.34 0.84
CA TYR A 58 14.76 -7.72 1.14
C TYR A 58 13.82 -8.79 0.55
N ALA A 59 12.58 -8.43 0.17
CA ALA A 59 11.72 -9.31 -0.61
C ALA A 59 12.31 -9.70 -1.98
N TRP A 60 13.35 -9.00 -2.45
CA TRP A 60 14.16 -9.39 -3.58
C TRP A 60 14.85 -10.74 -3.38
N PHE A 61 15.31 -11.00 -2.18
CA PHE A 61 15.98 -12.24 -1.80
C PHE A 61 15.00 -13.28 -1.26
N VAL A 62 13.98 -12.84 -0.53
CA VAL A 62 12.98 -13.71 0.10
C VAL A 62 11.58 -13.21 -0.25
N TYR A 63 10.98 -13.79 -1.27
CA TYR A 63 9.71 -13.31 -1.86
C TYR A 63 8.58 -13.10 -0.83
N ARG A 64 8.50 -13.97 0.18
CA ARG A 64 7.49 -13.86 1.25
C ARG A 64 7.62 -12.58 2.09
N PHE A 65 8.74 -11.89 2.03
CA PHE A 65 8.92 -10.61 2.71
C PHE A 65 8.04 -9.48 2.14
N HIS A 66 7.44 -9.65 0.95
CA HIS A 66 6.41 -8.72 0.50
C HIS A 66 5.24 -8.65 1.49
N MET A 67 4.77 -9.81 1.98
CA MET A 67 3.66 -9.86 2.95
C MET A 67 4.06 -9.32 4.32
N VAL A 68 5.30 -9.58 4.73
CA VAL A 68 5.85 -9.04 5.99
C VAL A 68 6.01 -7.52 5.89
N ALA A 69 6.50 -7.01 4.77
CA ALA A 69 6.63 -5.59 4.51
C ALA A 69 5.26 -4.88 4.56
N GLU A 70 4.25 -5.43 3.91
CA GLU A 70 2.90 -4.88 3.91
C GLU A 70 2.27 -4.87 5.30
N GLN A 71 2.39 -5.97 6.04
CA GLN A 71 1.94 -6.02 7.43
C GLN A 71 2.64 -4.96 8.30
N TYR A 72 3.94 -4.75 8.07
CA TYR A 72 4.70 -3.77 8.84
C TYR A 72 4.30 -2.33 8.50
N VAL A 73 3.95 -2.05 7.23
CA VAL A 73 3.37 -0.77 6.81
C VAL A 73 2.04 -0.50 7.51
N PHE A 74 1.16 -1.49 7.63
CA PHE A 74 -0.09 -1.33 8.38
C PHE A 74 0.15 -1.08 9.86
N SER A 75 1.15 -1.76 10.46
CA SER A 75 1.55 -1.52 11.85
C SER A 75 2.12 -0.11 12.04
N THR A 76 2.83 0.42 11.03
CA THR A 76 3.33 1.79 11.02
C THR A 76 2.19 2.81 11.01
N LEU A 77 1.17 2.59 10.18
CA LEU A 77 -0.03 3.44 10.15
C LEU A 77 -0.77 3.40 11.49
N GLU A 78 -0.90 2.21 12.09
CA GLU A 78 -1.54 2.05 13.41
C GLU A 78 -0.78 2.82 14.49
N LEU A 79 0.57 2.79 14.47
CA LEU A 79 1.43 3.59 15.34
C LEU A 79 1.20 5.09 15.12
N ALA A 80 1.21 5.55 13.88
CA ALA A 80 1.02 6.95 13.52
C ALA A 80 -0.34 7.49 13.98
N LEU A 81 -1.41 6.75 13.73
CA LEU A 81 -2.76 7.09 14.20
C LEU A 81 -2.82 7.17 15.71
N ARG A 82 -2.25 6.19 16.41
CA ARG A 82 -2.20 6.16 17.87
C ARG A 82 -1.49 7.39 18.43
N GLU A 83 -0.27 7.67 17.95
CA GLU A 83 0.50 8.82 18.44
C GLU A 83 -0.22 10.13 18.17
N ARG A 84 -0.75 10.32 16.95
CA ARG A 84 -1.47 11.55 16.61
C ARG A 84 -2.75 11.75 17.42
N LEU A 85 -3.58 10.72 17.54
CA LEU A 85 -4.86 10.82 18.25
C LEU A 85 -4.67 11.02 19.76
N ILE A 86 -3.61 10.48 20.36
CA ILE A 86 -3.23 10.74 21.76
C ILE A 86 -2.73 12.18 21.91
N GLU A 87 -1.81 12.61 21.04
CA GLU A 87 -1.22 13.96 21.04
C GLU A 87 -2.29 15.05 21.07
N ILE A 88 -3.33 14.90 20.25
CA ILE A 88 -4.43 15.88 20.16
C ILE A 88 -5.60 15.60 21.13
N GLY A 89 -5.43 14.65 22.05
CA GLY A 89 -6.39 14.36 23.13
C GLY A 89 -7.71 13.71 22.70
N LEU A 90 -7.77 13.10 21.51
CA LEU A 90 -8.98 12.41 21.01
C LEU A 90 -9.15 10.99 21.56
N VAL A 91 -8.07 10.37 22.00
CA VAL A 91 -8.06 9.05 22.64
C VAL A 91 -7.07 9.05 23.82
N SER A 92 -7.29 8.17 24.78
CA SER A 92 -6.31 7.92 25.86
C SER A 92 -5.52 6.65 25.58
N SER A 93 -4.29 6.56 26.11
CA SER A 93 -3.43 5.38 25.97
C SER A 93 -4.07 4.10 26.51
N ASP A 94 -4.95 4.22 27.51
CA ASP A 94 -5.58 3.09 28.20
C ASP A 94 -6.79 2.53 27.43
N ARG A 95 -7.31 3.28 26.45
CA ARG A 95 -8.53 2.92 25.73
C ARG A 95 -8.43 3.29 24.24
N LEU A 96 -7.59 2.54 23.52
CA LEU A 96 -7.38 2.73 22.09
C LEU A 96 -8.40 1.91 21.28
N PRO A 97 -9.07 2.53 20.29
CA PRO A 97 -9.81 1.79 19.28
C PRO A 97 -8.83 0.95 18.43
N GLY A 98 -9.31 -0.13 17.81
CA GLY A 98 -8.55 -0.82 16.79
C GLY A 98 -8.34 0.05 15.54
N LEU A 99 -7.49 -0.40 14.60
CA LEU A 99 -7.09 0.34 13.39
C LEU A 99 -8.29 0.95 12.64
N SER A 100 -9.35 0.17 12.39
CA SER A 100 -10.57 0.68 11.74
C SER A 100 -11.23 1.81 12.50
N GLY A 101 -11.29 1.70 13.86
CA GLY A 101 -11.86 2.74 14.69
C GLY A 101 -11.04 4.03 14.69
N MET A 102 -9.71 3.93 14.73
CA MET A 102 -8.80 5.08 14.66
C MET A 102 -8.88 5.77 13.29
N LEU A 103 -8.93 5.02 12.19
CA LEU A 103 -9.10 5.56 10.83
C LEU A 103 -10.44 6.31 10.68
N LYS A 104 -11.54 5.73 11.18
CA LYS A 104 -12.86 6.39 11.18
C LYS A 104 -12.85 7.68 11.98
N LEU A 105 -12.20 7.66 13.16
CA LEU A 105 -12.06 8.83 14.00
C LEU A 105 -11.22 9.91 13.33
N ALA A 106 -10.06 9.55 12.78
CA ALA A 106 -9.20 10.49 12.04
C ALA A 106 -9.94 11.14 10.86
N ARG A 107 -10.72 10.37 10.11
CA ARG A 107 -11.56 10.89 9.02
C ARG A 107 -12.65 11.84 9.55
N SER A 108 -13.37 11.46 10.61
CA SER A 108 -14.45 12.27 11.19
C SER A 108 -13.98 13.61 11.76
N LYS A 109 -12.70 13.70 12.08
CA LYS A 109 -12.02 14.92 12.58
C LYS A 109 -11.23 15.66 11.50
N ASP A 110 -11.44 15.29 10.24
CA ASP A 110 -10.74 15.86 9.09
C ASP A 110 -9.20 15.79 9.18
N LEU A 111 -8.66 14.82 9.93
CA LEU A 111 -7.22 14.58 9.96
C LEU A 111 -6.75 13.91 8.67
N ILE A 112 -7.63 13.15 8.01
CA ILE A 112 -7.41 12.52 6.71
C ILE A 112 -8.63 12.74 5.80
N SER A 113 -8.40 13.07 4.53
CA SER A 113 -9.48 13.27 3.54
C SER A 113 -9.05 12.88 2.11
N ASN A 114 -10.03 12.51 1.26
CA ASN A 114 -9.78 12.15 -0.14
C ASN A 114 -9.20 13.32 -0.94
N GLU A 115 -9.60 14.55 -0.61
CA GLU A 115 -9.20 15.77 -1.31
C GLU A 115 -7.72 16.07 -1.15
N ARG A 116 -7.11 15.56 -0.07
CA ARG A 116 -5.69 15.73 0.24
C ARG A 116 -4.82 14.57 -0.21
N LEU A 117 -5.39 13.56 -0.87
CA LEU A 117 -4.62 12.46 -1.48
C LEU A 117 -3.97 12.98 -2.77
N VAL A 118 -2.65 13.03 -2.77
CA VAL A 118 -1.85 13.58 -3.90
C VAL A 118 -1.99 12.71 -5.15
N HIS A 119 -1.93 11.39 -4.98
CA HIS A 119 -1.99 10.42 -6.09
C HIS A 119 -3.42 9.96 -6.43
N ARG A 120 -4.45 10.63 -5.90
CA ARG A 120 -5.85 10.25 -6.17
C ARG A 120 -6.16 10.15 -7.66
N ASN A 121 -5.72 11.13 -8.43
CA ASN A 121 -5.96 11.15 -9.88
C ASN A 121 -5.25 9.98 -10.59
N ASP A 122 -4.02 9.67 -10.20
CA ASP A 122 -3.26 8.56 -10.77
C ASP A 122 -3.92 7.22 -10.47
N TRP A 123 -4.47 7.05 -9.26
CA TRP A 123 -5.22 5.85 -8.90
C TRP A 123 -6.51 5.74 -9.71
N THR A 124 -7.21 6.85 -9.93
CA THR A 124 -8.42 6.91 -10.76
C THR A 124 -8.11 6.54 -12.21
N ILE A 125 -7.03 7.06 -12.77
CA ILE A 125 -6.57 6.70 -14.11
C ILE A 125 -6.21 5.21 -14.18
N ARG A 126 -5.44 4.69 -13.24
CA ARG A 126 -5.10 3.25 -13.18
C ARG A 126 -6.33 2.36 -13.06
N MET A 127 -7.37 2.79 -12.35
CA MET A 127 -8.64 2.08 -12.24
C MET A 127 -9.37 2.05 -13.59
N ALA A 128 -9.45 3.18 -14.28
CA ALA A 128 -10.03 3.30 -15.62
C ALA A 128 -9.26 2.44 -16.65
N GLN A 129 -7.93 2.46 -16.61
CA GLN A 129 -7.07 1.63 -17.47
C GLN A 129 -7.32 0.13 -17.25
N LYS A 130 -7.40 -0.30 -15.98
CA LYS A 130 -7.70 -1.70 -15.66
C LYS A 130 -9.09 -2.12 -16.16
N ARG A 131 -10.10 -1.28 -15.99
CA ARG A 131 -11.44 -1.53 -16.50
C ARG A 131 -11.43 -1.63 -18.02
N TYR A 132 -10.85 -0.62 -18.70
CA TYR A 132 -10.76 -0.57 -20.16
C TYR A 132 -10.04 -1.82 -20.72
N LYS A 133 -8.91 -2.17 -20.15
CA LYS A 133 -8.18 -3.39 -20.52
C LYS A 133 -9.02 -4.65 -20.39
N ASN A 134 -9.75 -4.79 -19.29
CA ASN A 134 -10.62 -5.96 -19.08
C ASN A 134 -11.78 -6.01 -20.08
N GLU A 135 -12.35 -4.85 -20.45
CA GLU A 135 -13.41 -4.73 -21.45
C GLU A 135 -12.89 -5.10 -22.85
N GLU A 136 -11.72 -4.57 -23.24
CA GLU A 136 -11.10 -4.91 -24.52
C GLU A 136 -10.69 -6.39 -24.60
N MET A 137 -10.12 -6.95 -23.53
CA MET A 137 -9.82 -8.37 -23.47
C MET A 137 -11.09 -9.24 -23.63
N ARG A 138 -12.20 -8.84 -23.03
CA ARG A 138 -13.48 -9.55 -23.19
C ARG A 138 -13.96 -9.50 -24.64
N ARG A 139 -13.95 -8.32 -25.28
CA ARG A 139 -14.30 -8.15 -26.71
C ARG A 139 -13.42 -9.00 -27.60
N MET A 140 -12.12 -8.99 -27.36
CA MET A 140 -11.17 -9.82 -28.13
C MET A 140 -11.51 -11.31 -28.05
N ILE A 141 -11.87 -11.82 -26.87
CA ILE A 141 -12.28 -13.21 -26.68
C ILE A 141 -13.58 -13.49 -27.45
N GLU A 142 -14.57 -12.60 -27.37
CA GLU A 142 -15.87 -12.72 -28.07
C GLU A 142 -15.68 -12.71 -29.59
N ASP A 143 -14.76 -11.89 -30.11
CA ASP A 143 -14.45 -11.76 -31.55
C ASP A 143 -13.44 -12.80 -32.06
N GLY A 144 -12.93 -13.69 -31.20
CA GLY A 144 -11.93 -14.71 -31.54
C GLY A 144 -10.55 -14.13 -31.91
N ILE A 145 -10.24 -12.92 -31.43
CA ILE A 145 -8.95 -12.23 -31.68
C ILE A 145 -8.00 -12.56 -30.51
N PHE A 146 -6.84 -13.15 -30.81
CA PHE A 146 -5.89 -13.59 -29.76
C PHE A 146 -4.59 -12.78 -29.69
N GLN A 147 -4.44 -11.76 -30.54
CA GLN A 147 -3.27 -10.90 -30.54
C GLN A 147 -3.67 -9.47 -30.90
N LEU A 148 -3.82 -8.61 -29.91
CA LEU A 148 -3.99 -7.17 -30.09
C LEU A 148 -3.22 -6.45 -28.98
N ALA A 149 -2.50 -5.39 -29.35
CA ALA A 149 -1.94 -4.47 -28.35
C ALA A 149 -3.07 -3.55 -27.87
N ILE A 150 -3.40 -3.61 -26.59
CA ILE A 150 -4.40 -2.72 -25.97
C ILE A 150 -3.70 -1.41 -25.61
N ASP A 151 -4.17 -0.31 -26.20
CA ASP A 151 -3.68 1.04 -25.85
C ASP A 151 -4.41 1.55 -24.61
N GLU A 152 -3.81 1.34 -23.45
CA GLU A 152 -4.38 1.77 -22.15
C GLU A 152 -4.47 3.30 -22.02
N SER A 153 -3.81 4.09 -22.91
CA SER A 153 -3.91 5.56 -22.90
C SER A 153 -5.29 6.09 -23.32
N LEU A 154 -6.08 5.24 -23.97
CA LEU A 154 -7.45 5.55 -24.41
C LEU A 154 -8.48 5.43 -23.26
N ALA A 155 -8.05 4.92 -22.11
CA ALA A 155 -8.93 4.78 -20.96
C ALA A 155 -9.32 6.14 -20.39
N VAL A 156 -10.63 6.41 -20.31
CA VAL A 156 -11.17 7.63 -19.70
C VAL A 156 -11.89 7.26 -18.41
N PRO A 157 -11.57 7.91 -17.29
CA PRO A 157 -12.28 7.69 -16.03
C PRO A 157 -13.78 8.02 -16.14
N THR A 158 -14.61 7.16 -15.58
CA THR A 158 -16.05 7.42 -15.43
C THR A 158 -16.30 8.41 -14.28
N ALA A 159 -17.53 8.95 -14.21
CA ALA A 159 -17.95 9.79 -13.09
C ALA A 159 -17.86 9.04 -11.74
N GLU A 160 -18.19 7.74 -11.74
CA GLU A 160 -18.10 6.88 -10.56
C GLU A 160 -16.65 6.69 -10.12
N GLU A 161 -15.72 6.38 -11.05
CA GLU A 161 -14.30 6.25 -10.77
C GLU A 161 -13.69 7.57 -10.26
N SER A 162 -14.11 8.71 -10.83
CA SER A 162 -13.64 10.05 -10.42
C SER A 162 -14.14 10.45 -9.02
N SER A 163 -15.32 9.96 -8.61
CA SER A 163 -15.90 10.20 -7.29
C SER A 163 -15.59 9.12 -6.27
N PHE A 164 -14.71 8.16 -6.59
CA PHE A 164 -14.42 7.02 -5.73
C PHE A 164 -13.84 7.45 -4.39
N ASP A 165 -14.39 6.88 -3.30
CA ASP A 165 -13.99 7.16 -1.94
C ASP A 165 -12.86 6.23 -1.50
N TRP A 166 -11.62 6.60 -1.84
CA TRP A 166 -10.40 5.83 -1.58
C TRP A 166 -10.18 5.59 -0.09
N ILE A 167 -10.42 6.59 0.76
CA ILE A 167 -10.25 6.45 2.21
C ILE A 167 -11.28 5.49 2.78
N ASN A 168 -12.55 5.57 2.38
CA ASN A 168 -13.55 4.63 2.85
C ASN A 168 -13.25 3.19 2.40
N HIS A 169 -12.83 3.03 1.15
CA HIS A 169 -12.37 1.74 0.64
C HIS A 169 -11.22 1.19 1.49
N PHE A 170 -10.22 2.01 1.78
CA PHE A 170 -9.09 1.64 2.61
C PHE A 170 -9.54 1.24 4.03
N ILE A 171 -10.40 2.05 4.68
CA ILE A 171 -10.94 1.76 6.02
C ILE A 171 -11.66 0.41 6.07
N GLN A 172 -12.35 0.02 5.01
CA GLN A 172 -13.09 -1.24 4.97
C GLN A 172 -12.18 -2.46 4.74
N HIS A 173 -11.16 -2.33 3.92
CA HIS A 173 -10.36 -3.48 3.46
C HIS A 173 -9.09 -3.71 4.27
N VAL A 174 -8.42 -2.66 4.73
CA VAL A 174 -7.13 -2.78 5.42
C VAL A 174 -7.20 -3.58 6.72
N PRO A 175 -8.19 -3.40 7.61
CA PRO A 175 -8.25 -4.20 8.83
C PRO A 175 -8.41 -5.70 8.55
N VAL A 176 -9.15 -6.06 7.48
CA VAL A 176 -9.32 -7.45 7.06
C VAL A 176 -8.01 -8.01 6.52
N GLN A 177 -7.32 -7.26 5.66
CA GLN A 177 -6.05 -7.65 5.06
C GLN A 177 -4.95 -7.77 6.13
N ARG A 178 -4.82 -6.77 7.00
CA ARG A 178 -3.89 -6.79 8.13
C ARG A 178 -4.13 -8.01 9.04
N ASN A 179 -5.37 -8.33 9.36
CA ASN A 179 -5.69 -9.49 10.18
C ASN A 179 -5.35 -10.80 9.46
N SER A 180 -5.63 -10.90 8.16
CA SER A 180 -5.24 -12.05 7.33
C SER A 180 -3.72 -12.29 7.39
N HIS A 181 -2.92 -11.24 7.27
CA HIS A 181 -1.46 -11.36 7.39
C HIS A 181 -1.02 -11.76 8.81
N ALA A 182 -1.61 -11.17 9.83
CA ALA A 182 -1.28 -11.47 11.23
C ALA A 182 -1.63 -12.93 11.64
N HIS A 183 -2.67 -13.50 11.06
CA HIS A 183 -3.09 -14.89 11.30
C HIS A 183 -2.44 -15.91 10.36
N GLY A 184 -1.57 -15.47 9.47
CA GLY A 184 -0.93 -16.31 8.47
C GLY A 184 -1.79 -16.50 7.22
N THR A 185 -1.35 -15.96 6.11
CA THR A 185 -1.96 -16.16 4.80
C THR A 185 -1.05 -16.97 3.90
N THR A 186 -1.65 -17.83 3.08
CA THR A 186 -0.96 -18.52 1.98
C THR A 186 -0.92 -17.69 0.70
N SER A 187 -1.68 -16.60 0.64
CA SER A 187 -1.70 -15.69 -0.50
C SER A 187 -0.37 -14.94 -0.60
N LEU A 188 0.22 -14.97 -1.78
CA LEU A 188 1.47 -14.28 -2.09
C LEU A 188 1.22 -13.36 -3.29
N TYR A 189 1.46 -12.06 -3.10
CA TYR A 189 1.40 -11.09 -4.19
C TYR A 189 2.49 -10.03 -4.00
N PRO A 190 3.17 -9.62 -5.10
CA PRO A 190 4.28 -8.66 -5.02
C PRO A 190 3.81 -7.20 -5.06
N ASN A 191 2.51 -6.95 -5.30
CA ASN A 191 1.99 -5.60 -5.56
C ASN A 191 1.60 -4.88 -4.26
N VAL A 192 2.59 -4.68 -3.38
CA VAL A 192 2.40 -4.00 -2.09
C VAL A 192 2.71 -2.50 -2.15
N LEU A 193 3.23 -1.99 -3.28
CA LEU A 193 3.63 -0.58 -3.43
C LEU A 193 2.47 0.38 -3.24
N TRP A 194 1.27 0.03 -3.70
CA TRP A 194 0.08 0.85 -3.47
C TRP A 194 -0.22 1.04 -1.98
N THR A 195 0.02 0.00 -1.17
CA THR A 195 -0.14 0.09 0.29
C THR A 195 0.86 1.06 0.90
N PHE A 196 2.13 1.04 0.45
CA PHE A 196 3.13 2.03 0.87
C PHE A 196 2.74 3.45 0.48
N GLU A 197 2.28 3.63 -0.76
CA GLU A 197 1.87 4.93 -1.31
C GLU A 197 0.73 5.54 -0.47
N ILE A 198 -0.39 4.83 -0.30
CA ILE A 198 -1.54 5.35 0.44
C ILE A 198 -1.24 5.56 1.93
N VAL A 199 -0.47 4.65 2.55
CA VAL A 199 -0.09 4.79 3.95
C VAL A 199 0.82 5.99 4.16
N ALA A 200 1.80 6.23 3.28
CA ALA A 200 2.64 7.41 3.35
C ALA A 200 1.81 8.71 3.25
N GLU A 201 0.84 8.76 2.34
CA GLU A 201 -0.04 9.92 2.21
C GLU A 201 -0.92 10.13 3.45
N LEU A 202 -1.50 9.06 4.00
CA LEU A 202 -2.31 9.16 5.22
C LEU A 202 -1.47 9.63 6.42
N ILE A 203 -0.25 9.10 6.59
CA ILE A 203 0.66 9.54 7.65
C ILE A 203 1.03 11.01 7.44
N ASN A 204 1.35 11.43 6.23
CA ASN A 204 1.67 12.82 5.93
C ASN A 204 0.49 13.75 6.21
N GLN A 205 -0.74 13.33 5.94
CA GLN A 205 -1.93 14.11 6.30
C GLN A 205 -2.11 14.23 7.82
N LEU A 206 -1.88 13.13 8.59
CA LEU A 206 -2.01 13.13 10.05
C LEU A 206 -1.08 14.15 10.71
N PHE A 207 0.12 14.34 10.16
CA PHE A 207 1.15 15.21 10.73
C PHE A 207 1.38 16.49 9.93
N SER A 208 0.59 16.75 8.87
CA SER A 208 0.60 18.07 8.24
C SER A 208 0.07 19.12 9.23
N ALA A 209 0.73 20.27 9.27
CA ALA A 209 0.21 21.39 10.04
C ALA A 209 -1.18 21.75 9.51
N HIS A 210 -2.22 21.58 10.32
CA HIS A 210 -3.51 22.19 10.00
C HIS A 210 -3.30 23.70 9.98
N LYS A 211 -3.49 24.33 8.81
CA LYS A 211 -3.69 25.78 8.78
C LYS A 211 -4.98 26.03 9.54
N GLU A 212 -4.85 26.60 10.76
CA GLU A 212 -5.95 27.24 11.47
C GLU A 212 -6.59 28.31 10.61
#